data_ce2045ea9445c9c1190ea526df668c75
#
_entry.id   ce2045ea9445c9c1190ea526df668c75
#
_cell.length_a   1.000
_cell.length_b   1.000
_cell.length_c   1.000
_cell.angle_alpha   90.00
_cell.angle_beta   90.00
_cell.angle_gamma   90.00
#
_symmetry.space_group_name_H-M   'P 1'
#
loop_
_entity.id
_entity.type
_entity.pdbx_description
1 polymer ?
#
loop_
_entity_poly.entity_id
_entity_poly.type
_entity_poly.pdbx_seq_one_letter_code
_entity_poly.pdbx_strand_id
1 'polypeptide(L)'
;EIPRQKKHISLIFHKNRLLSVGRNCFKTHPKAKEIGYAYEEMHSELDAYRKLPHKYRGLKLTLVNVRFNRFRQLRMSRPCELCTPWCLEVFDAIYYTDNDGIKRME
;
A
#
# COMPACT_ATOMS: atom_id res chain seq x y z
N GLU A 1 -16.99 11.76 -6.62
CA GLU A 1 -16.80 10.69 -7.59
C GLU A 1 -15.50 10.85 -8.34
N ILE A 2 -14.74 9.80 -8.43
CA ILE A 2 -13.49 9.81 -9.17
C ILE A 2 -13.59 8.72 -10.23
N PRO A 3 -14.06 9.07 -11.42
CA PRO A 3 -14.37 8.06 -12.42
C PRO A 3 -13.19 7.25 -12.90
N ARG A 4 -11.99 7.80 -12.78
CA ARG A 4 -10.78 7.07 -13.16
C ARG A 4 -10.06 6.48 -11.99
N GLN A 5 -10.73 6.31 -10.91
CA GLN A 5 -10.15 5.78 -9.71
C GLN A 5 -9.54 4.42 -9.99
N LYS A 6 -8.27 4.31 -9.74
CA LYS A 6 -7.56 3.05 -9.87
C LYS A 6 -7.83 2.24 -8.62
N LYS A 7 -8.13 0.98 -8.81
CA LYS A 7 -8.40 0.12 -7.67
C LYS A 7 -7.08 -0.41 -7.13
N HIS A 8 -6.43 0.42 -6.33
CA HIS A 8 -5.16 0.11 -5.70
C HIS A 8 -5.42 -0.19 -4.25
N ILE A 9 -5.10 -1.40 -3.83
CA ILE A 9 -5.37 -1.89 -2.48
C ILE A 9 -4.07 -2.39 -1.89
N SER A 10 -3.84 -2.07 -0.62
CA SER A 10 -2.69 -2.58 0.13
C SER A 10 -3.19 -3.46 1.26
N LEU A 11 -2.58 -4.62 1.40
CA LEU A 11 -2.90 -5.59 2.45
C LEU A 11 -1.67 -5.75 3.33
N ILE A 12 -1.86 -5.70 4.64
CA ILE A 12 -0.77 -5.93 5.58
C ILE A 12 -1.03 -7.23 6.32
N PHE A 13 -0.04 -8.12 6.28
CA PHE A 13 -0.10 -9.42 6.93
C PHE A 13 0.99 -9.55 7.98
N HIS A 14 0.70 -10.33 9.01
CA HIS A 14 1.71 -10.87 9.90
C HIS A 14 1.56 -12.38 9.83
N LYS A 15 2.61 -13.04 9.33
CA LYS A 15 2.53 -14.45 8.98
C LYS A 15 1.39 -14.63 7.97
N ASN A 16 0.42 -15.49 8.22
CA ASN A 16 -0.68 -15.71 7.28
C ASN A 16 -1.95 -14.97 7.68
N ARG A 17 -1.86 -14.05 8.62
CA ARG A 17 -3.03 -13.34 9.13
C ARG A 17 -3.11 -11.94 8.55
N LEU A 18 -4.24 -11.62 7.95
CA LEU A 18 -4.51 -10.28 7.43
C LEU A 18 -4.83 -9.35 8.60
N LEU A 19 -4.07 -8.27 8.72
CA LEU A 19 -4.23 -7.33 9.82
C LEU A 19 -4.86 -6.02 9.40
N SER A 20 -4.66 -5.59 8.15
CA SER A 20 -5.13 -4.28 7.73
C SER A 20 -5.28 -4.23 6.21
N VAL A 21 -6.22 -3.42 5.75
CA VAL A 21 -6.47 -3.18 4.33
C VAL A 21 -6.50 -1.67 4.11
N GLY A 22 -5.75 -1.19 3.13
CA GLY A 22 -5.73 0.22 2.79
C GLY A 22 -6.07 0.47 1.35
N ARG A 23 -6.53 1.68 1.05
CA ARG A 23 -6.89 2.12 -0.29
C ARG A 23 -6.41 3.54 -0.48
N ASN A 24 -6.21 3.92 -1.74
CA ASN A 24 -5.91 5.33 -2.02
C ASN A 24 -7.08 6.19 -1.54
N CYS A 25 -6.75 7.29 -0.90
CA CYS A 25 -7.76 8.21 -0.43
C CYS A 25 -7.19 9.62 -0.43
N PHE A 26 -8.07 10.60 -0.23
CA PHE A 26 -7.68 12.02 -0.24
C PHE A 26 -7.60 12.62 1.15
N LYS A 27 -7.47 11.79 2.17
CA LYS A 27 -7.32 12.28 3.54
C LYS A 27 -5.89 12.71 3.80
N THR A 28 -5.74 13.77 4.56
CA THR A 28 -4.43 14.26 4.96
C THR A 28 -3.97 13.48 6.18
N HIS A 29 -2.70 13.13 6.21
CA HIS A 29 -2.08 12.49 7.35
C HIS A 29 -0.67 13.07 7.51
N PRO A 30 -0.22 13.35 8.75
CA PRO A 30 1.11 13.93 8.94
C PRO A 30 2.21 13.12 8.26
N LYS A 31 2.13 11.82 8.30
CA LYS A 31 3.13 10.96 7.65
C LYS A 31 3.17 11.17 6.13
N ALA A 32 2.01 11.42 5.52
CA ALA A 32 1.97 11.67 4.09
C ALA A 32 2.74 12.94 3.73
N LYS A 33 2.63 13.98 4.55
CA LYS A 33 3.37 15.21 4.34
C LYS A 33 4.87 15.01 4.50
N GLU A 34 5.28 14.21 5.48
CA GLU A 34 6.69 13.90 5.68
C GLU A 34 7.29 13.17 4.50
N ILE A 35 6.51 12.30 3.87
CA ILE A 35 6.95 11.54 2.72
C ILE A 35 7.03 12.41 1.47
N GLY A 36 6.28 13.51 1.45
CA GLY A 36 6.33 14.45 0.34
C GLY A 36 5.25 14.22 -0.71
N TYR A 37 4.14 13.58 -0.34
CA TYR A 37 3.04 13.41 -1.28
C TYR A 37 2.52 14.76 -1.75
N ALA A 38 2.27 14.85 -3.04
CA ALA A 38 1.65 16.03 -3.62
C ALA A 38 0.18 16.05 -3.24
N TYR A 39 -0.34 17.24 -3.02
CA TYR A 39 -1.74 17.43 -2.68
C TYR A 39 -2.07 16.71 -1.35
N GLU A 40 -3.32 16.69 -1.00
CA GLU A 40 -3.78 16.02 0.20
C GLU A 40 -4.16 14.58 -0.11
N GLU A 41 -3.19 13.82 -0.57
CA GLU A 41 -3.39 12.45 -1.03
C GLU A 41 -2.70 11.47 -0.11
N MET A 42 -3.35 10.37 0.13
CA MET A 42 -2.78 9.28 0.92
C MET A 42 -2.79 8.01 0.09
N HIS A 43 -1.62 7.46 -0.16
CA HIS A 43 -1.52 6.22 -0.91
C HIS A 43 -1.98 5.03 -0.08
N SER A 44 -2.33 3.94 -0.75
CA SER A 44 -2.92 2.79 -0.08
C SER A 44 -2.02 2.17 0.99
N GLU A 45 -0.71 2.18 0.78
CA GLU A 45 0.24 1.63 1.74
C GLU A 45 0.15 2.37 3.07
N LEU A 46 0.14 3.69 3.01
CA LEU A 46 0.06 4.48 4.22
C LEU A 46 -1.32 4.35 4.87
N ASP A 47 -2.37 4.28 4.06
CA ASP A 47 -3.72 4.08 4.58
C ASP A 47 -3.82 2.76 5.34
N ALA A 48 -3.24 1.70 4.80
CA ALA A 48 -3.23 0.41 5.49
C ALA A 48 -2.42 0.49 6.79
N TYR A 49 -1.28 1.16 6.76
CA TYR A 49 -0.41 1.27 7.92
C TYR A 49 -1.07 2.09 9.04
N ARG A 50 -1.72 3.19 8.70
CA ARG A 50 -2.37 4.02 9.73
C ARG A 50 -3.56 3.30 10.40
N LYS A 51 -4.19 2.37 9.68
CA LYS A 51 -5.30 1.58 10.22
C LYS A 51 -4.82 0.40 11.04
N LEU A 52 -3.54 0.08 10.97
CA LEU A 52 -2.98 -1.05 11.70
C LEU A 52 -2.96 -0.74 13.20
N PRO A 53 -3.54 -1.62 14.04
CA PRO A 53 -3.48 -1.40 15.49
C PRO A 53 -2.03 -1.32 15.96
N HIS A 54 -1.77 -0.41 16.90
CA HIS A 54 -0.41 -0.15 17.39
C HIS A 54 0.30 -1.39 17.90
N LYS A 55 -0.43 -2.31 18.48
CA LYS A 55 0.18 -3.52 19.03
C LYS A 55 0.86 -4.41 17.99
N TYR A 56 0.52 -4.21 16.71
CA TYR A 56 1.13 -4.99 15.64
C TYR A 56 2.31 -4.28 14.99
N ARG A 57 2.52 -3.02 15.29
CA ARG A 57 3.67 -2.28 14.75
C ARG A 57 4.94 -2.78 15.41
N GLY A 58 5.97 -2.96 14.61
CA GLY A 58 7.22 -3.54 15.10
C GLY A 58 7.33 -5.04 14.91
N LEU A 59 6.25 -5.70 14.52
CA LEU A 59 6.31 -7.10 14.15
C LEU A 59 6.82 -7.22 12.71
N LYS A 60 7.16 -8.44 12.31
CA LYS A 60 7.54 -8.69 10.93
C LYS A 60 6.29 -8.67 10.07
N LEU A 61 6.13 -7.60 9.31
CA LEU A 61 4.94 -7.37 8.51
C LEU A 61 5.24 -7.60 7.03
N THR A 62 4.24 -8.12 6.33
CA THR A 62 4.31 -8.30 4.87
C THR A 62 3.29 -7.38 4.23
N LEU A 63 3.74 -6.61 3.25
CA LEU A 63 2.86 -5.75 2.47
C LEU A 63 2.56 -6.43 1.14
N VAL A 64 1.30 -6.47 0.76
CA VAL A 64 0.89 -6.97 -0.55
C VAL A 64 0.06 -5.89 -1.22
N ASN A 65 0.59 -5.35 -2.30
CA ASN A 65 -0.12 -4.35 -3.09
C ASN A 65 -0.80 -5.02 -4.27
N VAL A 66 -2.05 -4.65 -4.50
CA VAL A 66 -2.83 -5.17 -5.61
C VAL A 66 -3.46 -4.01 -6.35
N ARG A 67 -3.36 -4.01 -7.65
CA ARG A 67 -4.01 -3.02 -8.48
C ARG A 67 -4.63 -3.68 -9.68
N PHE A 68 -5.83 -3.26 -10.04
CA PHE A 68 -6.49 -3.76 -11.23
C PHE A 68 -7.31 -2.64 -11.85
N ASN A 69 -7.56 -2.77 -13.14
CA ASN A 69 -8.34 -1.77 -13.87
C ASN A 69 -9.82 -2.11 -13.79
N ARG A 70 -10.64 -1.31 -14.49
CA ARG A 70 -12.09 -1.52 -14.50
C ARG A 70 -12.52 -2.83 -15.16
N PHE A 71 -11.62 -3.46 -15.90
CA PHE A 71 -11.88 -4.75 -16.54
C PHE A 71 -11.36 -5.92 -15.70
N ARG A 72 -10.96 -5.65 -14.45
CA ARG A 72 -10.45 -6.66 -13.51
C ARG A 72 -9.14 -7.29 -13.96
N GLN A 73 -8.36 -6.57 -14.77
CA GLN A 73 -7.05 -7.03 -15.17
C GLN A 73 -6.02 -6.47 -14.22
N LEU A 74 -5.06 -7.31 -13.81
CA LEU A 74 -4.00 -6.88 -12.91
C LEU A 74 -3.12 -5.83 -13.58
N ARG A 75 -2.68 -4.88 -12.77
CA ARG A 75 -1.80 -3.79 -13.22
C ARG A 75 -0.68 -3.59 -12.23
N MET A 76 0.30 -2.81 -12.61
CA MET A 76 1.46 -2.53 -11.80
C MET A 76 1.06 -1.85 -10.48
N SER A 77 1.42 -2.46 -9.37
CA SER A 77 1.09 -1.95 -8.04
C SER A 77 2.32 -1.75 -7.16
N ARG A 78 3.52 -1.78 -7.74
CA ARG A 78 4.74 -1.57 -6.97
C ARG A 78 4.68 -0.21 -6.27
N PRO A 79 5.13 -0.10 -5.00
CA PRO A 79 5.16 1.20 -4.31
C PRO A 79 5.90 2.24 -5.14
N CYS A 80 5.37 3.47 -5.15
CA CYS A 80 5.98 4.56 -5.90
C CYS A 80 7.29 4.99 -5.25
N GLU A 81 8.01 5.89 -5.92
CA GLU A 81 9.30 6.38 -5.41
C GLU A 81 9.19 7.02 -4.04
N LEU A 82 8.07 7.70 -3.78
CA LEU A 82 7.88 8.34 -2.48
C LEU A 82 7.60 7.34 -1.37
N CYS A 83 6.89 6.26 -1.68
CA CYS A 83 6.53 5.25 -0.69
C CYS A 83 7.65 4.25 -0.43
N THR A 84 8.46 3.96 -1.44
CA THR A 84 9.45 2.89 -1.35
C THR A 84 10.38 2.98 -0.14
N PRO A 85 10.99 4.15 0.16
CA PRO A 85 11.92 4.21 1.30
C PRO A 85 11.30 3.79 2.62
N TRP A 86 10.14 4.35 2.94
CA TRP A 86 9.53 4.02 4.23
C TRP A 86 8.92 2.61 4.23
N CYS A 87 8.46 2.12 3.08
CA CYS A 87 7.95 0.75 3.00
C CYS A 87 9.06 -0.26 3.25
N LEU A 88 10.25 -0.04 2.70
CA LEU A 88 11.38 -0.91 2.94
C LEU A 88 11.82 -0.91 4.40
N GLU A 89 11.60 0.22 5.08
CA GLU A 89 11.94 0.36 6.48
C GLU A 89 10.94 -0.38 7.38
N VAL A 90 9.66 -0.34 7.02
CA VAL A 90 8.58 -0.84 7.85
C VAL A 90 8.24 -2.29 7.60
N PHE A 91 8.29 -2.72 6.34
CA PHE A 91 7.84 -4.07 5.97
C PHE A 91 9.02 -5.01 5.73
N ASP A 92 8.87 -6.22 6.25
CA ASP A 92 9.88 -7.26 6.12
C ASP A 92 9.90 -7.85 4.71
N ALA A 93 8.74 -7.90 4.06
CA ALA A 93 8.61 -8.35 2.69
C ALA A 93 7.53 -7.55 2.00
N ILE A 94 7.72 -7.27 0.71
CA ILE A 94 6.78 -6.50 -0.09
C ILE A 94 6.49 -7.26 -1.37
N TYR A 95 5.20 -7.46 -1.64
CA TYR A 95 4.74 -8.08 -2.87
C TYR A 95 3.87 -7.09 -3.62
N TYR A 96 3.84 -7.20 -4.92
CA TYR A 96 3.01 -6.33 -5.75
C TYR A 96 2.54 -7.09 -6.99
N THR A 97 1.48 -6.59 -7.61
CA THR A 97 0.99 -7.16 -8.86
C THR A 97 1.56 -6.39 -10.03
N ASP A 98 1.72 -7.10 -11.14
CA ASP A 98 1.93 -6.47 -12.44
C ASP A 98 1.00 -7.18 -13.42
N ASN A 99 1.18 -6.96 -14.71
CA ASN A 99 0.27 -7.56 -15.69
C ASN A 99 0.35 -9.09 -15.74
N ASP A 100 1.40 -9.67 -15.19
CA ASP A 100 1.63 -11.11 -15.25
C ASP A 100 1.34 -11.83 -13.94
N GLY A 101 1.03 -11.11 -12.88
CA GLY A 101 0.72 -11.74 -11.61
C GLY A 101 1.37 -11.05 -10.43
N ILE A 102 1.71 -11.82 -9.40
CA ILE A 102 2.29 -11.30 -8.16
C ILE A 102 3.81 -11.47 -8.18
N LYS A 103 4.52 -10.41 -7.83
CA LYS A 103 5.98 -10.39 -7.78
C LYS A 103 6.43 -9.95 -6.39
N ARG A 104 7.62 -10.38 -6.00
CA ARG A 104 8.23 -9.91 -4.77
C ARG A 104 9.19 -8.77 -5.09
N MET A 105 9.13 -7.72 -4.30
CA MET A 105 10.03 -6.59 -4.43
C MET A 105 11.37 -6.93 -3.78
N GLU A 106 12.45 -6.71 -4.50
CA GLU A 106 13.80 -7.01 -4.01
C GLU A 106 14.64 -5.80 -3.85
#